data_262358df1f79a944fd5fb9087bb4deec
#
_entry.id   262358df1f79a944fd5fb9087bb4deec
#
_cell.length_a   1.000
_cell.length_b   1.000
_cell.length_c   1.000
_cell.angle_alpha   90.00
_cell.angle_beta   90.00
_cell.angle_gamma   90.00
#
_symmetry.space_group_name_H-M   'P 1'
#
loop_
_entity.id
_entity.type
_entity.pdbx_description
1 polymer ?
#
loop_
_entity_poly.entity_id
_entity_poly.type
_entity_poly.pdbx_seq_one_letter_code
_entity_poly.pdbx_strand_id
1 'polypeptide(L)' 'MTMKMRYYKDTDSLYIDLSEKSSVESLEIAPGIVVDFDENNNIVGIDIDRASQILNLSELEISSIPSKKFIFSPAV' A
#
# COMPACT_ATOMS: atom_id res chain seq x y z
N MET A 1 5.81 -13.31 -6.60
CA MET A 1 5.28 -11.94 -6.43
C MET A 1 5.95 -11.27 -5.25
N THR A 2 6.30 -10.01 -5.37
CA THR A 2 6.88 -9.22 -4.28
C THR A 2 5.86 -8.16 -3.84
N MET A 3 5.63 -8.09 -2.53
CA MET A 3 4.81 -7.04 -1.94
C MET A 3 5.70 -6.12 -1.13
N LYS A 4 5.54 -4.81 -1.30
CA LYS A 4 6.31 -3.81 -0.58
C LYS A 4 5.38 -2.87 0.15
N MET A 5 5.75 -2.50 1.37
CA MET A 5 5.06 -1.46 2.13
C MET A 5 6.07 -0.39 2.48
N ARG A 6 5.70 0.87 2.24
CA ARG A 6 6.55 2.02 2.54
C ARG A 6 5.76 3.01 3.37
N TYR A 7 6.29 3.33 4.54
CA TYR A 7 5.70 4.35 5.38
C TYR A 7 6.50 5.64 5.29
N TYR A 8 5.82 6.71 4.93
CA TYR A 8 6.40 8.04 4.79
C TYR A 8 6.05 8.87 6.04
N LYS A 9 7.00 8.98 6.93
CA LYS A 9 6.79 9.61 8.22
C LYS A 9 6.39 11.08 8.10
N ASP A 10 6.97 11.80 7.14
CA ASP A 10 6.72 13.24 6.96
C ASP A 10 5.27 13.55 6.63
N THR A 11 4.61 12.67 5.90
CA THR A 11 3.23 12.85 5.46
C THR A 11 2.26 11.92 6.17
N ASP A 12 2.77 11.04 7.02
CA ASP A 12 1.98 9.99 7.68
C ASP A 12 1.20 9.15 6.65
N SER A 13 1.88 8.77 5.58
CA SER A 13 1.30 7.99 4.48
C SER A 13 1.90 6.61 4.43
N LEU A 14 1.05 5.60 4.21
CA LEU A 14 1.49 4.22 3.97
C LEU A 14 1.12 3.85 2.54
N TYR A 15 2.10 3.42 1.76
CA TYR A 15 1.88 2.90 0.42
C TYR A 15 2.15 1.40 0.38
N ILE A 16 1.17 0.65 -0.12
CA ILE A 16 1.29 -0.80 -0.30
C ILE A 16 1.42 -1.07 -1.79
N ASP A 17 2.59 -1.55 -2.19
CA ASP A 17 2.92 -1.84 -3.59
C ASP A 17 2.68 -3.33 -3.83
N LEU A 18 1.65 -3.66 -4.61
CA LEU A 18 1.20 -5.02 -4.82
C LEU A 18 1.66 -5.63 -6.14
N SER A 19 2.16 -4.81 -7.06
CA SER A 19 2.52 -5.27 -8.39
C SER A 19 3.58 -4.35 -8.99
N GLU A 20 4.41 -4.91 -9.88
CA GLU A 20 5.40 -4.13 -10.62
C GLU A 20 4.79 -3.42 -11.83
N LYS A 21 3.52 -3.68 -12.14
CA LYS A 21 2.86 -3.03 -13.27
C LYS A 21 2.54 -1.59 -12.95
N SER A 22 2.53 -0.76 -13.99
CA SER A 22 2.25 0.66 -13.85
C SER A 22 0.78 0.91 -13.55
N SER A 23 0.54 1.87 -12.68
CA SER A 23 -0.81 2.36 -12.42
C SER A 23 -1.26 3.26 -13.58
N VAL A 24 -2.46 3.04 -14.08
CA VAL A 24 -3.07 3.88 -15.13
C VAL A 24 -4.31 4.60 -14.62
N GLU A 25 -4.85 4.19 -13.48
CA GLU A 25 -6.04 4.78 -12.89
C GLU A 25 -5.97 4.66 -11.38
N SER A 26 -6.48 5.68 -10.69
CA SER A 26 -6.55 5.70 -9.23
C SER A 26 -7.96 6.06 -8.81
N LEU A 27 -8.46 5.42 -7.75
CA LEU A 27 -9.79 5.65 -7.23
C LEU A 27 -9.74 5.78 -5.71
N GLU A 28 -10.26 6.89 -5.19
CA GLU A 28 -10.43 7.04 -3.74
C GLU A 28 -11.66 6.23 -3.31
N ILE A 29 -11.43 5.16 -2.53
CA ILE A 29 -12.50 4.25 -2.11
C ILE A 29 -13.09 4.62 -0.75
N ALA A 30 -12.35 5.41 0.02
CA ALA A 30 -12.77 5.93 1.32
C ALA A 30 -11.92 7.18 1.59
N PRO A 31 -12.32 8.06 2.51
CA PRO A 31 -11.50 9.24 2.81
C PRO A 31 -10.05 8.85 3.16
N GLY A 32 -9.12 9.33 2.36
CA GLY A 32 -7.69 9.07 2.56
C GLY A 32 -7.20 7.72 2.09
N ILE A 33 -8.02 6.90 1.44
CA ILE A 33 -7.61 5.60 0.92
C ILE A 33 -7.82 5.56 -0.59
N VAL A 34 -6.71 5.51 -1.32
CA VAL A 34 -6.71 5.51 -2.79
C VAL A 34 -6.17 4.17 -3.28
N VAL A 35 -6.88 3.56 -4.21
CA VAL A 35 -6.46 2.30 -4.84
C VAL A 35 -6.02 2.59 -6.27
N ASP A 36 -4.86 2.06 -6.65
CA ASP A 36 -4.30 2.20 -7.98
C ASP A 36 -4.54 0.92 -8.78
N PHE A 37 -4.91 1.09 -10.04
CA PHE A 37 -5.22 -0.02 -10.95
C PHE A 37 -4.35 0.01 -12.19
N ASP A 38 -4.05 -1.16 -12.74
CA ASP A 38 -3.37 -1.27 -14.02
C ASP A 38 -4.36 -1.22 -15.19
N GLU A 39 -3.84 -1.37 -16.40
CA GLU A 39 -4.65 -1.32 -17.63
C GLU A 39 -5.69 -2.45 -17.73
N ASN A 40 -5.47 -3.53 -17.00
CA ASN A 40 -6.40 -4.67 -16.95
C ASN A 40 -7.33 -4.61 -15.75
N ASN A 41 -7.39 -3.47 -15.07
CA ASN A 41 -8.24 -3.24 -13.91
C ASN A 41 -7.86 -4.12 -12.69
N ASN A 42 -6.61 -4.52 -12.60
CA ASN A 42 -6.08 -5.19 -11.42
C ASN A 42 -5.51 -4.18 -10.45
N ILE A 43 -5.64 -4.43 -9.16
CA ILE A 43 -5.09 -3.55 -8.12
C ILE A 43 -3.56 -3.70 -8.11
N VAL A 44 -2.85 -2.59 -8.24
CA VAL A 44 -1.39 -2.58 -8.20
C VAL A 44 -0.82 -1.85 -6.99
N GLY A 45 -1.60 -1.04 -6.31
CA GLY A 45 -1.14 -0.33 -5.13
C GLY A 45 -2.28 0.25 -4.31
N ILE A 46 -1.99 0.56 -3.06
CA ILE A 46 -2.93 1.20 -2.14
C ILE A 46 -2.18 2.29 -1.37
N ASP A 47 -2.72 3.50 -1.39
CA ASP A 47 -2.17 4.65 -0.67
C ASP A 47 -3.10 5.00 0.48
N ILE A 48 -2.57 5.03 1.69
CA ILE A 48 -3.35 5.33 2.89
C ILE A 48 -2.78 6.58 3.54
N ASP A 49 -3.54 7.66 3.50
CA ASP A 49 -3.20 8.91 4.17
C ASP A 49 -3.55 8.84 5.65
N ARG A 50 -2.83 9.58 6.47
CA ARG A 50 -3.03 9.58 7.92
C ARG A 50 -3.00 8.16 8.49
N ALA A 51 -2.04 7.38 8.02
CA ALA A 51 -1.99 5.94 8.28
C ALA A 51 -1.91 5.63 9.78
N SER A 52 -1.19 6.42 10.56
CA SER A 52 -1.08 6.20 12.01
C SER A 52 -2.40 6.38 12.75
N GLN A 53 -3.33 7.15 12.16
CA GLN A 53 -4.65 7.37 12.74
C GLN A 53 -5.66 6.30 12.34
N ILE A 54 -5.42 5.65 11.21
CA ILE A 54 -6.31 4.62 10.66
C ILE A 54 -5.83 3.22 11.05
N LEU A 55 -4.52 3.02 11.07
CA LEU A 55 -3.89 1.72 11.30
C LEU A 55 -3.02 1.76 12.56
N ASN A 56 -2.89 0.62 13.21
CA ASN A 56 -1.87 0.46 14.25
C ASN A 56 -0.59 -0.04 13.59
N LEU A 57 0.30 0.92 13.27
CA LEU A 57 1.54 0.61 12.54
C LEU A 57 2.55 -0.17 13.39
N SER A 58 2.40 -0.19 14.72
CA SER A 58 3.31 -0.95 15.58
C SER A 58 2.94 -2.42 15.68
N GLU A 59 1.72 -2.77 15.27
CA GLU A 59 1.19 -4.13 15.40
C GLU A 59 0.60 -4.66 14.09
N LEU A 60 1.11 -4.14 12.96
CA LEU A 60 0.61 -4.58 11.67
C LEU A 60 0.95 -6.06 11.46
N GLU A 61 -0.08 -6.88 11.36
CA GLU A 61 0.06 -8.31 11.12
C GLU A 61 -0.47 -8.66 9.73
N ILE A 62 0.32 -9.41 8.99
CA ILE A 62 -0.05 -9.91 7.67
C ILE A 62 0.17 -11.41 7.68
N SER A 63 -0.89 -12.16 7.41
CA SER A 63 -0.83 -13.63 7.42
C SER A 63 -1.45 -14.18 6.14
N SER A 64 -1.02 -15.40 5.78
CA SER A 64 -1.53 -16.13 4.61
C SER A 64 -1.37 -15.40 3.28
N ILE A 65 -0.30 -14.61 3.15
CA ILE A 65 0.01 -13.89 1.92
C ILE A 65 0.68 -14.84 0.93
N PRO A 66 0.11 -15.04 -0.28
CA PRO A 66 0.72 -15.90 -1.30
C PRO A 66 1.84 -15.16 -2.05
N SER A 67 2.77 -14.61 -1.33
CA SER A 67 3.87 -13.81 -1.87
C SER A 67 5.18 -14.48 -1.54
N LYS A 68 6.10 -14.52 -2.51
CA LYS A 68 7.44 -15.09 -2.31
C LYS A 68 8.30 -14.16 -1.47
N LYS A 69 8.01 -12.87 -1.48
CA LYS A 69 8.81 -11.88 -0.78
C LYS A 69 7.93 -10.75 -0.28
N PHE A 70 8.07 -10.44 0.97
CA PHE A 70 7.40 -9.31 1.61
C PHE A 70 8.46 -8.36 2.16
N ILE A 71 8.35 -7.08 1.79
CA ILE A 71 9.27 -6.04 2.25
C ILE A 71 8.47 -4.94 2.92
N PHE A 72 8.80 -4.65 4.17
CA PHE A 72 8.31 -3.47 4.88
C PHE A 72 9.49 -2.54 5.12
N SER A 73 9.41 -1.32 4.57
CA SER A 73 10.47 -0.32 4.69
C SER A 73 9.91 0.99 5.19
N PRO A 74 10.38 1.51 6.34
CA PRO A 74 10.08 2.89 6.69
C PRO A 74 10.86 3.80 5.74
N ALA A 75 10.14 4.60 4.97
CA ALA A 75 10.74 5.59 4.06
C ALA A 75 10.74 6.94 4.74
N VAL A 76 11.91 7.43 5.07
CA VAL A 76 12.05 8.67 5.83
C VAL A 76 12.47 9.81 4.93
#